data_90cd56d57b9d8c944e1c5ae4627e2926
#
_entry.id   90cd56d57b9d8c944e1c5ae4627e2926
#
_cell.length_a   1.000
_cell.length_b   1.000
_cell.length_c   1.000
_cell.angle_alpha   90.00
_cell.angle_beta   90.00
_cell.angle_gamma   90.00
#
_symmetry.space_group_name_H-M   'P 1'
#
loop_
_entity.id
_entity.type
_entity.pdbx_description
1 polymer ?
#
loop_
_entity_poly.entity_id
_entity_poly.type
_entity_poly.pdbx_seq_one_letter_code
_entity_poly.pdbx_strand_id
1 'polypeptide(L)'
;MTRKLRLGVIGAGLKAAEYAESWVKMPEIEFAALADTTAVSRQRLIDVCLAAGTPEPKGFEDYRQMLAECRGELDIVYVSTPHAFHAEQATAVAEAGLDLFLEKPMVTTVAEAERLIAAQKKSGVTIVTAFQGGLSPLVLDTRRRALAGEFGALIAISGMIWESWSSNYDGHWKQQPDISGGGFMFDTGAHMMNTVCLLANSDFDSVSAYMNNHGRQVDIATAVSARLKNGALATLTAAGEGPPGCASYITFFYSKAIVRIDAWGGWREISVGRTAEPREEAEILGNPMKNFLAIREGKMENSGSVEMGLRFARLWDAIKESAAADGASVRIVAQ
;
A
#
# COMPACT_ATOMS: atom_id res chain seq x y z
N MET A 1 28.74 -17.21 -7.43
CA MET A 1 27.60 -16.32 -7.71
C MET A 1 26.43 -16.81 -6.88
N THR A 2 25.78 -15.95 -6.12
CA THR A 2 24.55 -16.29 -5.41
C THR A 2 23.46 -16.61 -6.43
N ARG A 3 22.65 -17.66 -6.17
CA ARG A 3 21.51 -18.02 -7.03
C ARG A 3 20.52 -16.86 -7.10
N LYS A 4 20.04 -16.53 -8.30
CA LYS A 4 18.96 -15.57 -8.46
C LYS A 4 17.68 -16.06 -7.79
N LEU A 5 16.90 -15.15 -7.24
CA LEU A 5 15.57 -15.42 -6.69
C LEU A 5 14.56 -15.47 -7.85
N ARG A 6 13.80 -16.55 -7.90
CA ARG A 6 12.83 -16.81 -8.96
C ARG A 6 11.50 -16.16 -8.59
N LEU A 7 11.12 -15.17 -9.39
CA LEU A 7 9.92 -14.36 -9.21
C LEU A 7 8.76 -14.93 -10.03
N GLY A 8 7.65 -15.21 -9.36
CA GLY A 8 6.35 -15.39 -9.97
C GLY A 8 5.56 -14.09 -9.95
N VAL A 9 4.73 -13.82 -10.95
CA VAL A 9 3.84 -12.64 -11.01
C VAL A 9 2.39 -13.09 -11.14
N ILE A 10 1.50 -12.60 -10.28
CA ILE A 10 0.05 -12.78 -10.38
C ILE A 10 -0.57 -11.43 -10.69
N GLY A 11 -1.18 -11.30 -11.88
CA GLY A 11 -1.62 -10.03 -12.43
C GLY A 11 -0.51 -9.33 -13.23
N ALA A 12 -0.43 -9.62 -14.53
CA ALA A 12 0.54 -9.06 -15.47
C ALA A 12 0.05 -7.75 -16.13
N GLY A 13 -0.75 -6.95 -15.38
CA GLY A 13 -1.30 -5.68 -15.85
C GLY A 13 -0.25 -4.58 -16.03
N LEU A 14 -0.73 -3.35 -16.25
CA LEU A 14 0.14 -2.18 -16.52
C LEU A 14 1.14 -1.93 -15.38
N LYS A 15 0.71 -2.05 -14.11
CA LYS A 15 1.59 -1.84 -12.95
C LYS A 15 2.72 -2.87 -12.88
N ALA A 16 2.41 -4.13 -13.13
CA ALA A 16 3.44 -5.18 -13.16
C ALA A 16 4.43 -4.96 -14.30
N ALA A 17 3.96 -4.54 -15.49
CA ALA A 17 4.82 -4.23 -16.62
C ALA A 17 5.75 -3.03 -16.34
N GLU A 18 5.23 -1.95 -15.72
CA GLU A 18 6.02 -0.79 -15.29
C GLU A 18 7.17 -1.20 -14.37
N TYR A 19 6.90 -2.01 -13.36
CA TYR A 19 7.95 -2.49 -12.47
C TYR A 19 8.91 -3.48 -13.13
N ALA A 20 8.41 -4.34 -14.01
CA ALA A 20 9.23 -5.32 -14.71
C ALA A 20 10.36 -4.67 -15.52
N GLU A 21 10.14 -3.49 -16.13
CA GLU A 21 11.18 -2.77 -16.90
C GLU A 21 12.45 -2.48 -16.07
N SER A 22 12.30 -2.29 -14.76
CA SER A 22 13.41 -2.09 -13.83
C SER A 22 13.89 -3.39 -13.20
N TRP A 23 12.96 -4.31 -12.84
CA TRP A 23 13.29 -5.52 -12.11
C TRP A 23 14.01 -6.57 -12.96
N VAL A 24 13.73 -6.66 -14.27
CA VAL A 24 14.45 -7.56 -15.19
C VAL A 24 15.95 -7.26 -15.27
N LYS A 25 16.39 -6.04 -14.90
CA LYS A 25 17.79 -5.60 -14.88
C LYS A 25 18.49 -5.91 -13.55
N MET A 26 17.74 -6.37 -12.55
CA MET A 26 18.30 -6.69 -11.23
C MET A 26 19.05 -8.03 -11.28
N PRO A 27 20.32 -8.09 -10.86
CA PRO A 27 21.09 -9.32 -10.87
C PRO A 27 20.56 -10.37 -9.87
N GLU A 28 19.78 -9.94 -8.86
CA GLU A 28 19.22 -10.79 -7.82
C GLU A 28 17.94 -11.52 -8.24
N ILE A 29 17.25 -11.04 -9.30
CA ILE A 29 15.91 -11.49 -9.69
C ILE A 29 15.93 -12.19 -11.06
N GLU A 30 15.08 -13.20 -11.19
CA GLU A 30 14.74 -13.86 -12.46
C GLU A 30 13.23 -14.05 -12.53
N PHE A 31 12.58 -13.53 -13.58
CA PHE A 31 11.17 -13.80 -13.84
C PHE A 31 11.02 -15.24 -14.31
N ALA A 32 10.45 -16.10 -13.48
CA ALA A 32 10.32 -17.53 -13.74
C ALA A 32 8.93 -17.92 -14.28
N ALA A 33 7.86 -17.27 -13.76
CA ALA A 33 6.49 -17.55 -14.15
C ALA A 33 5.60 -16.31 -14.00
N LEU A 34 4.50 -16.29 -14.74
CA LEU A 34 3.46 -15.25 -14.59
C LEU A 34 2.07 -15.82 -14.85
N ALA A 35 1.07 -15.30 -14.17
CA ALA A 35 -0.33 -15.65 -14.34
C ALA A 35 -1.18 -14.39 -14.52
N ASP A 36 -2.01 -14.38 -15.55
CA ASP A 36 -3.03 -13.34 -15.81
C ASP A 36 -4.14 -13.96 -16.67
N THR A 37 -5.38 -13.60 -16.44
CA THR A 37 -6.53 -14.11 -17.22
C THR A 37 -6.50 -13.66 -18.67
N THR A 38 -5.80 -12.56 -19.00
CA THR A 38 -5.74 -12.01 -20.35
C THR A 38 -4.42 -12.36 -21.05
N ALA A 39 -4.49 -12.94 -22.24
CA ALA A 39 -3.32 -13.27 -23.05
C ALA A 39 -2.48 -12.02 -23.39
N VAL A 40 -3.15 -10.87 -23.61
CA VAL A 40 -2.47 -9.60 -23.94
C VAL A 40 -1.58 -9.12 -22.78
N SER A 41 -2.06 -9.23 -21.53
CA SER A 41 -1.26 -8.86 -20.35
C SER A 41 -0.07 -9.79 -20.16
N ARG A 42 -0.29 -11.12 -20.33
CA ARG A 42 0.78 -12.10 -20.26
C ARG A 42 1.87 -11.82 -21.31
N GLN A 43 1.47 -11.60 -22.57
CA GLN A 43 2.42 -11.34 -23.65
C GLN A 43 3.23 -10.07 -23.41
N ARG A 44 2.57 -8.98 -22.94
CA ARG A 44 3.26 -7.72 -22.59
C ARG A 44 4.41 -7.95 -21.61
N LEU A 45 4.18 -8.70 -20.55
CA LEU A 45 5.22 -8.97 -19.54
C LEU A 45 6.32 -9.88 -20.06
N ILE A 46 5.96 -10.87 -20.89
CA ILE A 46 6.94 -11.73 -21.60
C ILE A 46 7.82 -10.88 -22.51
N ASP A 47 7.23 -9.98 -23.29
CA ASP A 47 7.97 -9.09 -24.21
C ASP A 47 8.98 -8.20 -23.45
N VAL A 48 8.62 -7.69 -22.26
CA VAL A 48 9.55 -6.94 -21.40
C VAL A 48 10.75 -7.83 -21.00
N CYS A 49 10.52 -9.08 -20.62
CA CYS A 49 11.58 -10.01 -20.24
C CYS A 49 12.50 -10.32 -21.44
N LEU A 50 11.92 -10.65 -22.59
CA LEU A 50 12.67 -10.96 -23.81
C LEU A 50 13.48 -9.76 -24.34
N ALA A 51 12.90 -8.56 -24.30
CA ALA A 51 13.59 -7.32 -24.69
C ALA A 51 14.80 -7.01 -23.78
N ALA A 52 14.77 -7.44 -22.53
CA ALA A 52 15.90 -7.33 -21.60
C ALA A 52 16.95 -8.47 -21.78
N GLY A 53 16.71 -9.42 -22.68
CA GLY A 53 17.60 -10.57 -22.90
C GLY A 53 17.55 -11.63 -21.80
N THR A 54 16.47 -11.65 -20.99
CA THR A 54 16.24 -12.68 -19.96
C THR A 54 15.46 -13.87 -20.55
N PRO A 55 15.48 -15.05 -19.89
CA PRO A 55 14.67 -16.18 -20.32
C PRO A 55 13.17 -15.82 -20.33
N GLU A 56 12.44 -16.48 -21.23
CA GLU A 56 10.98 -16.36 -21.27
C GLU A 56 10.36 -16.99 -20.02
N PRO A 57 9.56 -16.25 -19.23
CA PRO A 57 8.85 -16.81 -18.08
C PRO A 57 7.69 -17.71 -18.53
N LYS A 58 7.38 -18.76 -17.74
CA LYS A 58 6.23 -19.62 -18.00
C LYS A 58 4.93 -18.82 -17.85
N GLY A 59 4.04 -18.81 -18.86
CA GLY A 59 2.78 -18.11 -18.85
C GLY A 59 1.60 -19.01 -18.45
N PHE A 60 0.74 -18.55 -17.52
CA PHE A 60 -0.46 -19.25 -17.05
C PHE A 60 -1.69 -18.34 -17.14
N GLU A 61 -2.85 -18.92 -17.33
CA GLU A 61 -4.12 -18.20 -17.24
C GLU A 61 -4.66 -18.15 -15.79
N ASP A 62 -4.44 -19.22 -15.03
CA ASP A 62 -4.83 -19.36 -13.62
C ASP A 62 -3.58 -19.39 -12.71
N TYR A 63 -3.56 -18.52 -11.71
CA TYR A 63 -2.49 -18.45 -10.72
C TYR A 63 -2.37 -19.72 -9.87
N ARG A 64 -3.46 -20.46 -9.67
CA ARG A 64 -3.46 -21.73 -8.91
C ARG A 64 -2.68 -22.80 -9.68
N GLN A 65 -2.85 -22.83 -11.01
CA GLN A 65 -2.08 -23.68 -11.88
C GLN A 65 -0.59 -23.30 -11.81
N MET A 66 -0.27 -22.00 -11.89
CA MET A 66 1.11 -21.52 -11.75
C MET A 66 1.74 -21.98 -10.42
N LEU A 67 1.05 -21.78 -9.31
CA LEU A 67 1.57 -22.18 -7.98
C LEU A 67 1.76 -23.69 -7.86
N ALA A 68 0.88 -24.48 -8.47
CA ALA A 68 0.97 -25.95 -8.45
C ALA A 68 2.11 -26.47 -9.33
N GLU A 69 2.19 -26.01 -10.59
CA GLU A 69 3.17 -26.51 -11.57
C GLU A 69 4.59 -25.98 -11.33
N CYS A 70 4.72 -24.75 -10.77
CA CYS A 70 6.00 -24.14 -10.42
C CYS A 70 6.39 -24.39 -8.96
N ARG A 71 5.80 -25.37 -8.29
CA ARG A 71 6.13 -25.73 -6.90
C ARG A 71 7.62 -26.07 -6.75
N GLY A 72 8.32 -25.34 -5.86
CA GLY A 72 9.77 -25.48 -5.67
C GLY A 72 10.61 -24.79 -6.76
N GLU A 73 9.98 -24.15 -7.74
CA GLU A 73 10.65 -23.36 -8.78
C GLU A 73 10.49 -21.85 -8.55
N LEU A 74 9.69 -21.41 -7.57
CA LEU A 74 9.52 -20.01 -7.18
C LEU A 74 10.11 -19.77 -5.79
N ASP A 75 10.57 -18.56 -5.55
CA ASP A 75 11.06 -18.08 -4.26
C ASP A 75 10.21 -16.93 -3.73
N ILE A 76 9.72 -16.08 -4.64
CA ILE A 76 8.94 -14.87 -4.36
C ILE A 76 7.77 -14.81 -5.34
N VAL A 77 6.63 -14.29 -4.90
CA VAL A 77 5.53 -13.91 -5.79
C VAL A 77 5.20 -12.45 -5.61
N TYR A 78 5.02 -11.74 -6.72
CA TYR A 78 4.44 -10.40 -6.75
C TYR A 78 2.97 -10.50 -7.17
N VAL A 79 2.07 -9.93 -6.37
CA VAL A 79 0.62 -9.89 -6.67
C VAL A 79 0.22 -8.47 -7.00
N SER A 80 -0.35 -8.27 -8.20
CA SER A 80 -0.75 -6.96 -8.76
C SER A 80 -2.07 -7.05 -9.53
N THR A 81 -3.06 -7.65 -8.91
CA THR A 81 -4.42 -7.79 -9.44
C THR A 81 -5.35 -6.70 -8.89
N PRO A 82 -6.62 -6.60 -9.31
CA PRO A 82 -7.59 -5.76 -8.64
C PRO A 82 -7.81 -6.16 -7.17
N HIS A 83 -8.12 -5.18 -6.32
CA HIS A 83 -8.07 -5.28 -4.87
C HIS A 83 -8.85 -6.45 -4.26
N ALA A 84 -10.05 -6.76 -4.80
CA ALA A 84 -10.90 -7.85 -4.31
C ALA A 84 -10.23 -9.25 -4.41
N PHE A 85 -9.22 -9.41 -5.26
CA PHE A 85 -8.54 -10.68 -5.45
C PHE A 85 -7.29 -10.82 -4.56
N HIS A 86 -6.82 -9.73 -3.95
CA HIS A 86 -5.59 -9.71 -3.15
C HIS A 86 -5.61 -10.74 -2.03
N ALA A 87 -6.67 -10.76 -1.22
CA ALA A 87 -6.76 -11.62 -0.04
C ALA A 87 -6.66 -13.11 -0.38
N GLU A 88 -7.38 -13.57 -1.40
CA GLU A 88 -7.36 -14.97 -1.81
C GLU A 88 -5.99 -15.36 -2.38
N GLN A 89 -5.46 -14.55 -3.30
CA GLN A 89 -4.20 -14.81 -3.96
C GLN A 89 -3.01 -14.73 -3.00
N ALA A 90 -2.98 -13.70 -2.13
CA ALA A 90 -1.97 -13.54 -1.11
C ALA A 90 -1.96 -14.71 -0.11
N THR A 91 -3.14 -15.18 0.30
CA THR A 91 -3.28 -16.35 1.18
C THR A 91 -2.74 -17.61 0.51
N ALA A 92 -3.10 -17.85 -0.76
CA ALA A 92 -2.61 -19.01 -1.52
C ALA A 92 -1.09 -18.99 -1.69
N VAL A 93 -0.48 -17.82 -1.95
CA VAL A 93 0.97 -17.65 -2.03
C VAL A 93 1.64 -17.95 -0.69
N ALA A 94 1.09 -17.41 0.41
CA ALA A 94 1.63 -17.67 1.75
C ALA A 94 1.52 -19.15 2.13
N GLU A 95 0.39 -19.81 1.83
CA GLU A 95 0.19 -21.25 2.07
C GLU A 95 1.11 -22.12 1.20
N ALA A 96 1.52 -21.65 0.04
CA ALA A 96 2.53 -22.30 -0.79
C ALA A 96 3.97 -22.18 -0.24
N GLY A 97 4.17 -21.39 0.85
CA GLY A 97 5.48 -21.16 1.47
C GLY A 97 6.37 -20.20 0.69
N LEU A 98 5.77 -19.29 -0.09
CA LEU A 98 6.48 -18.31 -0.93
C LEU A 98 6.44 -16.92 -0.29
N ASP A 99 7.56 -16.20 -0.33
CA ASP A 99 7.60 -14.80 0.08
C ASP A 99 6.75 -13.96 -0.86
N LEU A 100 6.05 -12.97 -0.31
CA LEU A 100 5.03 -12.20 -1.03
C LEU A 100 5.33 -10.70 -1.04
N PHE A 101 5.40 -10.14 -2.25
CA PHE A 101 5.31 -8.71 -2.46
C PHE A 101 3.92 -8.40 -3.02
N LEU A 102 3.09 -7.66 -2.29
CA LEU A 102 1.67 -7.47 -2.58
C LEU A 102 1.38 -6.01 -2.88
N GLU A 103 0.71 -5.73 -4.01
CA GLU A 103 0.22 -4.37 -4.28
C GLU A 103 -0.75 -3.88 -3.20
N LYS A 104 -0.77 -2.56 -3.07
CA LYS A 104 -1.67 -1.86 -2.16
C LYS A 104 -3.10 -1.71 -2.77
N PRO A 105 -4.11 -1.59 -1.91
CA PRO A 105 -4.13 -1.91 -0.48
C PRO A 105 -4.03 -3.42 -0.25
N MET A 106 -3.55 -3.83 0.92
CA MET A 106 -3.29 -5.24 1.22
C MET A 106 -4.53 -6.13 0.98
N VAL A 107 -5.66 -5.72 1.51
CA VAL A 107 -6.96 -6.40 1.44
C VAL A 107 -8.09 -5.38 1.52
N THR A 108 -9.34 -5.80 1.34
CA THR A 108 -10.51 -4.91 1.35
C THR A 108 -11.28 -4.89 2.68
N THR A 109 -11.05 -5.86 3.57
CA THR A 109 -11.76 -6.02 4.86
C THR A 109 -10.85 -6.51 5.99
N VAL A 110 -11.27 -6.28 7.24
CA VAL A 110 -10.59 -6.81 8.44
C VAL A 110 -10.53 -8.33 8.42
N ALA A 111 -11.63 -9.01 8.09
CA ALA A 111 -11.67 -10.48 8.05
C ALA A 111 -10.67 -11.09 7.06
N GLU A 112 -10.43 -10.42 5.93
CA GLU A 112 -9.40 -10.81 4.96
C GLU A 112 -7.99 -10.62 5.52
N ALA A 113 -7.75 -9.49 6.21
CA ALA A 113 -6.45 -9.24 6.85
C ALA A 113 -6.13 -10.32 7.90
N GLU A 114 -7.09 -10.70 8.73
CA GLU A 114 -6.93 -11.73 9.75
C GLU A 114 -6.62 -13.11 9.15
N ARG A 115 -7.27 -13.48 8.04
CA ARG A 115 -6.96 -14.71 7.30
C ARG A 115 -5.52 -14.71 6.77
N LEU A 116 -5.09 -13.59 6.18
CA LEU A 116 -3.72 -13.47 5.65
C LEU A 116 -2.67 -13.52 6.78
N ILE A 117 -2.94 -12.89 7.93
CA ILE A 117 -2.09 -12.98 9.13
C ILE A 117 -1.97 -14.43 9.61
N ALA A 118 -3.09 -15.16 9.64
CA ALA A 118 -3.08 -16.57 10.05
C ALA A 118 -2.24 -17.43 9.09
N ALA A 119 -2.38 -17.21 7.77
CA ALA A 119 -1.59 -17.90 6.76
C ALA A 119 -0.09 -17.59 6.90
N GLN A 120 0.27 -16.31 7.07
CA GLN A 120 1.66 -15.89 7.29
C GLN A 120 2.26 -16.51 8.55
N LYS A 121 1.55 -16.47 9.68
CA LYS A 121 2.03 -17.08 10.95
C LYS A 121 2.27 -18.58 10.81
N LYS A 122 1.45 -19.27 10.02
CA LYS A 122 1.59 -20.71 9.78
C LYS A 122 2.77 -21.03 8.87
N SER A 123 3.00 -20.23 7.83
CA SER A 123 4.05 -20.50 6.84
C SER A 123 5.40 -19.88 7.19
N GLY A 124 5.43 -18.79 7.98
CA GLY A 124 6.64 -18.07 8.33
C GLY A 124 7.23 -17.22 7.20
N VAL A 125 6.49 -17.02 6.10
CA VAL A 125 6.96 -16.26 4.94
C VAL A 125 6.99 -14.74 5.19
N THR A 126 7.82 -14.04 4.43
CA THR A 126 7.84 -12.57 4.42
C THR A 126 6.73 -12.05 3.54
N ILE A 127 5.86 -11.20 4.08
CA ILE A 127 4.83 -10.46 3.31
C ILE A 127 5.09 -8.97 3.45
N VAL A 128 5.15 -8.26 2.32
CA VAL A 128 5.32 -6.80 2.28
C VAL A 128 4.27 -6.20 1.35
N THR A 129 3.47 -5.27 1.88
CA THR A 129 2.55 -4.47 1.06
C THR A 129 3.26 -3.27 0.47
N ALA A 130 3.10 -3.04 -0.83
CA ALA A 130 3.85 -2.07 -1.64
C ALA A 130 3.38 -0.61 -1.45
N PHE A 131 3.21 -0.17 -0.21
CA PHE A 131 2.97 1.25 0.05
C PHE A 131 4.26 2.06 -0.09
N GLN A 132 4.32 2.93 -1.09
CA GLN A 132 5.50 3.76 -1.38
C GLN A 132 5.95 4.59 -0.18
N GLY A 133 5.01 5.26 0.52
CA GLY A 133 5.31 6.01 1.73
C GLY A 133 5.98 5.15 2.80
N GLY A 134 5.47 3.93 3.03
CA GLY A 134 6.06 2.99 3.98
C GLY A 134 7.49 2.54 3.64
N LEU A 135 7.89 2.65 2.38
CA LEU A 135 9.23 2.30 1.90
C LEU A 135 10.14 3.53 1.70
N SER A 136 9.61 4.74 1.90
CA SER A 136 10.38 5.98 1.74
C SER A 136 11.38 6.19 2.87
N PRO A 137 12.63 6.56 2.57
CA PRO A 137 13.64 6.88 3.59
C PRO A 137 13.22 8.06 4.47
N LEU A 138 12.50 9.07 3.93
CA LEU A 138 12.04 10.21 4.71
C LEU A 138 10.93 9.82 5.71
N VAL A 139 10.00 8.96 5.30
CA VAL A 139 8.95 8.46 6.20
C VAL A 139 9.56 7.58 7.30
N LEU A 140 10.46 6.68 6.95
CA LEU A 140 11.13 5.79 7.92
C LEU A 140 12.01 6.57 8.91
N ASP A 141 12.76 7.58 8.44
CA ASP A 141 13.53 8.46 9.33
C ASP A 141 12.62 9.28 10.23
N THR A 142 11.53 9.84 9.69
CA THR A 142 10.52 10.56 10.50
C THR A 142 9.97 9.67 11.61
N ARG A 143 9.62 8.41 11.28
CA ARG A 143 9.13 7.44 12.26
C ARG A 143 10.18 7.15 13.33
N ARG A 144 11.42 6.90 12.95
CA ARG A 144 12.53 6.65 13.88
C ARG A 144 12.73 7.83 14.85
N ARG A 145 12.75 9.07 14.36
CA ARG A 145 12.89 10.30 15.15
C ARG A 145 11.70 10.51 16.10
N ALA A 146 10.47 10.25 15.62
CA ALA A 146 9.26 10.32 16.43
C ALA A 146 9.27 9.28 17.57
N LEU A 147 9.65 8.02 17.28
CA LEU A 147 9.79 6.95 18.28
C LEU A 147 10.88 7.25 19.30
N ALA A 148 11.96 7.92 18.92
CA ALA A 148 13.01 8.39 19.82
C ALA A 148 12.56 9.58 20.71
N GLY A 149 11.33 10.08 20.55
CA GLY A 149 10.78 11.21 21.33
C GLY A 149 11.33 12.57 20.93
N GLU A 150 12.04 12.69 19.82
CA GLU A 150 12.67 13.92 19.36
C GLU A 150 11.63 15.04 19.13
N PHE A 151 10.48 14.70 18.57
CA PHE A 151 9.40 15.63 18.28
C PHE A 151 8.46 15.87 19.48
N GLY A 152 8.58 15.09 20.55
CA GLY A 152 7.67 15.13 21.71
C GLY A 152 6.36 14.36 21.44
N ALA A 153 5.31 14.67 22.21
CA ALA A 153 4.01 14.00 22.08
C ALA A 153 3.26 14.45 20.82
N LEU A 154 2.64 13.51 20.10
CA LEU A 154 1.74 13.83 19.00
C LEU A 154 0.44 14.45 19.54
N ILE A 155 0.05 15.61 19.02
CA ILE A 155 -1.14 16.37 19.42
C ILE A 155 -2.24 16.24 18.38
N ALA A 156 -1.91 16.47 17.10
CA ALA A 156 -2.89 16.43 16.02
C ALA A 156 -2.26 16.05 14.68
N ILE A 157 -3.10 15.58 13.75
CA ILE A 157 -2.76 15.29 12.37
C ILE A 157 -3.77 15.98 11.45
N SER A 158 -3.29 16.62 10.39
CA SER A 158 -4.12 17.14 9.30
C SER A 158 -3.59 16.59 7.98
N GLY A 159 -4.42 15.87 7.24
CA GLY A 159 -4.05 15.28 5.96
C GLY A 159 -5.03 15.65 4.85
N MET A 160 -4.48 15.89 3.66
CA MET A 160 -5.23 16.08 2.43
C MET A 160 -4.53 15.38 1.28
N ILE A 161 -5.32 14.72 0.43
CA ILE A 161 -4.87 14.14 -0.83
C ILE A 161 -5.89 14.42 -1.93
N TRP A 162 -5.43 14.75 -3.13
CA TRP A 162 -6.29 14.96 -4.28
C TRP A 162 -5.65 14.43 -5.57
N GLU A 163 -6.51 14.09 -6.53
CA GLU A 163 -6.11 13.63 -7.86
C GLU A 163 -7.26 13.85 -8.85
N SER A 164 -6.97 14.00 -10.14
CA SER A 164 -7.97 13.91 -11.23
C SER A 164 -8.41 12.45 -11.48
N TRP A 165 -8.73 11.73 -10.40
CA TRP A 165 -8.94 10.28 -10.38
C TRP A 165 -10.26 9.87 -11.04
N SER A 166 -11.34 10.61 -10.75
CA SER A 166 -12.69 10.30 -11.23
C SER A 166 -12.73 10.20 -12.77
N SER A 167 -12.09 11.13 -13.46
CA SER A 167 -12.01 11.14 -14.94
C SER A 167 -10.99 10.13 -15.47
N ASN A 168 -9.83 9.98 -14.80
CA ASN A 168 -8.77 9.07 -15.24
C ASN A 168 -9.20 7.60 -15.20
N TYR A 169 -10.14 7.25 -14.31
CA TYR A 169 -10.60 5.87 -14.11
C TYR A 169 -12.08 5.68 -14.45
N ASP A 170 -12.67 6.54 -15.29
CA ASP A 170 -14.04 6.36 -15.75
C ASP A 170 -14.22 5.01 -16.48
N GLY A 171 -15.21 4.21 -16.04
CA GLY A 171 -15.43 2.86 -16.55
C GLY A 171 -14.40 1.80 -16.15
N HIS A 172 -13.38 2.17 -15.40
CA HIS A 172 -12.35 1.23 -14.93
C HIS A 172 -12.82 0.44 -13.70
N TRP A 173 -12.23 -0.76 -13.46
CA TRP A 173 -12.56 -1.59 -12.29
C TRP A 173 -12.39 -0.88 -10.94
N LYS A 174 -11.54 0.13 -10.86
CA LYS A 174 -11.35 0.95 -9.67
C LYS A 174 -12.62 1.70 -9.22
N GLN A 175 -13.55 1.94 -10.14
CA GLN A 175 -14.88 2.55 -9.85
C GLN A 175 -16.01 1.51 -9.72
N GLN A 176 -15.68 0.22 -9.63
CA GLN A 176 -16.63 -0.88 -9.42
C GLN A 176 -16.48 -1.38 -7.97
N PRO A 177 -17.46 -1.11 -7.08
CA PRO A 177 -17.32 -1.36 -5.62
C PRO A 177 -16.93 -2.78 -5.26
N ASP A 178 -17.51 -3.77 -5.95
CA ASP A 178 -17.28 -5.20 -5.69
C ASP A 178 -15.85 -5.65 -6.04
N ILE A 179 -15.15 -4.89 -6.88
CA ILE A 179 -13.79 -5.22 -7.34
C ILE A 179 -12.76 -4.32 -6.67
N SER A 180 -13.10 -3.05 -6.47
CA SER A 180 -12.18 -2.06 -5.89
C SER A 180 -12.16 -2.06 -4.37
N GLY A 181 -13.26 -2.43 -3.70
CA GLY A 181 -13.41 -2.35 -2.24
C GLY A 181 -13.62 -0.94 -1.70
N GLY A 182 -13.61 0.08 -2.57
CA GLY A 182 -13.82 1.50 -2.28
C GLY A 182 -13.43 2.37 -3.45
N GLY A 183 -13.59 3.70 -3.30
CA GLY A 183 -13.26 4.67 -4.32
C GLY A 183 -11.91 5.34 -4.10
N PHE A 184 -11.90 6.67 -4.27
CA PHE A 184 -10.67 7.45 -4.23
C PHE A 184 -9.94 7.37 -2.88
N MET A 185 -10.68 7.42 -1.76
CA MET A 185 -10.05 7.32 -0.43
C MET A 185 -9.37 5.97 -0.22
N PHE A 186 -9.94 4.88 -0.75
CA PHE A 186 -9.37 3.54 -0.62
C PHE A 186 -8.26 3.24 -1.62
N ASP A 187 -8.28 3.85 -2.82
CA ASP A 187 -7.24 3.64 -3.84
C ASP A 187 -6.04 4.58 -3.65
N THR A 188 -6.16 5.86 -4.02
CA THR A 188 -5.07 6.84 -3.88
C THR A 188 -4.97 7.38 -2.46
N GLY A 189 -6.11 7.64 -1.80
CA GLY A 189 -6.17 8.04 -0.39
C GLY A 189 -5.55 7.03 0.57
N ALA A 190 -5.46 5.75 0.14
CA ALA A 190 -4.76 4.71 0.89
C ALA A 190 -3.30 5.04 1.21
N HIS A 191 -2.60 5.77 0.35
CA HIS A 191 -1.23 6.23 0.62
C HIS A 191 -1.19 7.17 1.82
N MET A 192 -2.13 8.13 1.90
CA MET A 192 -2.25 9.04 3.04
C MET A 192 -2.62 8.28 4.32
N MET A 193 -3.63 7.42 4.28
CA MET A 193 -4.04 6.62 5.45
C MET A 193 -2.90 5.75 5.97
N ASN A 194 -2.17 5.07 5.08
CA ASN A 194 -1.03 4.23 5.46
C ASN A 194 0.09 5.05 6.12
N THR A 195 0.48 6.18 5.53
CA THR A 195 1.53 7.05 6.08
C THR A 195 1.11 7.63 7.43
N VAL A 196 -0.17 7.98 7.60
CA VAL A 196 -0.72 8.41 8.90
C VAL A 196 -0.69 7.26 9.91
N CYS A 197 -1.13 6.05 9.56
CA CYS A 197 -1.07 4.87 10.43
C CYS A 197 0.37 4.57 10.88
N LEU A 198 1.34 4.71 9.99
CA LEU A 198 2.75 4.42 10.26
C LEU A 198 3.38 5.46 11.19
N LEU A 199 3.13 6.76 10.96
CA LEU A 199 3.78 7.85 11.70
C LEU A 199 3.06 8.23 13.00
N ALA A 200 1.77 7.95 13.13
CA ALA A 200 0.99 8.26 14.34
C ALA A 200 1.47 7.48 15.58
N ASN A 201 2.13 6.35 15.39
CA ASN A 201 2.58 5.44 16.46
C ASN A 201 1.51 5.17 17.54
N SER A 202 0.26 5.16 17.14
CA SER A 202 -0.92 4.93 17.99
C SER A 202 -2.05 4.43 17.11
N ASP A 203 -2.85 3.50 17.63
CA ASP A 203 -4.07 3.07 16.94
C ASP A 203 -5.13 4.15 16.99
N PHE A 204 -6.05 4.10 16.04
CA PHE A 204 -7.26 4.88 16.07
C PHE A 204 -8.22 4.30 17.11
N ASP A 205 -8.88 5.19 17.86
CA ASP A 205 -9.94 4.84 18.85
C ASP A 205 -11.32 4.96 18.23
N SER A 206 -11.56 6.04 17.48
CA SER A 206 -12.86 6.31 16.86
C SER A 206 -12.74 7.22 15.66
N VAL A 207 -13.71 7.09 14.73
CA VAL A 207 -13.82 7.93 13.53
C VAL A 207 -15.25 8.39 13.30
N SER A 208 -15.39 9.57 12.66
CA SER A 208 -16.61 10.09 12.02
C SER A 208 -16.26 10.47 10.60
N ALA A 209 -17.02 10.01 9.61
CA ALA A 209 -16.70 10.20 8.21
C ALA A 209 -17.94 10.52 7.37
N TYR A 210 -17.75 11.36 6.35
CA TYR A 210 -18.70 11.62 5.29
C TYR A 210 -18.08 11.29 3.95
N MET A 211 -18.87 10.69 3.06
CA MET A 211 -18.50 10.36 1.68
C MET A 211 -19.48 10.96 0.69
N ASN A 212 -18.96 11.41 -0.45
CA ASN A 212 -19.77 11.82 -1.59
C ASN A 212 -19.25 11.12 -2.86
N ASN A 213 -20.14 10.46 -3.53
CA ASN A 213 -19.82 9.68 -4.74
C ASN A 213 -19.82 10.54 -6.02
N HIS A 214 -20.32 11.78 -5.98
CA HIS A 214 -20.40 12.66 -7.15
C HIS A 214 -20.99 11.97 -8.40
N GLY A 215 -22.04 11.15 -8.21
CA GLY A 215 -22.70 10.41 -9.28
C GLY A 215 -21.99 9.14 -9.74
N ARG A 216 -20.89 8.72 -9.09
CA ARG A 216 -20.18 7.45 -9.33
C ARG A 216 -20.71 6.34 -8.41
N GLN A 217 -20.23 5.12 -8.60
CA GLN A 217 -20.62 3.97 -7.75
C GLN A 217 -19.79 3.90 -6.44
N VAL A 218 -18.66 4.60 -6.39
CA VAL A 218 -17.71 4.62 -5.27
C VAL A 218 -17.48 6.05 -4.77
N ASP A 219 -16.89 6.21 -3.60
CA ASP A 219 -16.54 7.52 -3.06
C ASP A 219 -15.54 8.27 -3.94
N ILE A 220 -15.85 9.54 -4.21
CA ILE A 220 -14.97 10.49 -4.90
C ILE A 220 -14.41 11.52 -3.90
N ALA A 221 -15.22 11.97 -2.96
CA ALA A 221 -14.79 12.86 -1.90
C ALA A 221 -15.08 12.23 -0.54
N THR A 222 -14.10 12.27 0.36
CA THR A 222 -14.22 11.71 1.71
C THR A 222 -13.60 12.67 2.73
N ALA A 223 -14.32 12.96 3.81
CA ALA A 223 -13.84 13.72 4.94
C ALA A 223 -13.93 12.86 6.21
N VAL A 224 -12.83 12.78 6.97
CA VAL A 224 -12.73 11.98 8.19
C VAL A 224 -12.26 12.83 9.35
N SER A 225 -12.91 12.73 10.49
CA SER A 225 -12.42 13.18 11.79
C SER A 225 -12.20 11.98 12.69
N ALA A 226 -11.04 11.88 13.32
CA ALA A 226 -10.69 10.71 14.12
C ALA A 226 -10.00 11.09 15.44
N ARG A 227 -10.10 10.18 16.42
CA ARG A 227 -9.35 10.21 17.67
C ARG A 227 -8.42 8.99 17.70
N LEU A 228 -7.20 9.19 18.15
CA LEU A 228 -6.23 8.13 18.40
C LEU A 228 -6.25 7.71 19.88
N LYS A 229 -5.82 6.49 20.19
CA LYS A 229 -5.76 5.97 21.56
C LYS A 229 -4.85 6.78 22.50
N ASN A 230 -3.83 7.45 21.96
CA ASN A 230 -2.98 8.37 22.73
C ASN A 230 -3.60 9.76 22.96
N GLY A 231 -4.85 9.98 22.50
CA GLY A 231 -5.59 11.22 22.64
C GLY A 231 -5.41 12.24 21.52
N ALA A 232 -4.47 12.01 20.58
CA ALA A 232 -4.30 12.89 19.42
C ALA A 232 -5.55 12.88 18.52
N LEU A 233 -5.80 14.00 17.84
CA LEU A 233 -6.90 14.15 16.89
C LEU A 233 -6.38 14.14 15.47
N ALA A 234 -7.16 13.60 14.53
CA ALA A 234 -6.82 13.60 13.11
C ALA A 234 -7.99 14.10 12.26
N THR A 235 -7.68 14.88 11.22
CA THR A 235 -8.60 15.23 10.13
C THR A 235 -7.95 14.83 8.82
N LEU A 236 -8.68 14.03 8.00
CA LEU A 236 -8.20 13.56 6.70
C LEU A 236 -9.24 13.89 5.64
N THR A 237 -8.80 14.45 4.53
CA THR A 237 -9.67 14.78 3.39
C THR A 237 -9.08 14.18 2.11
N ALA A 238 -9.93 13.54 1.33
CA ALA A 238 -9.57 13.00 0.02
C ALA A 238 -10.53 13.57 -1.03
N ALA A 239 -9.99 14.06 -2.15
CA ALA A 239 -10.76 14.64 -3.26
C ALA A 239 -10.29 14.00 -4.59
N GLY A 240 -11.09 13.09 -5.13
CA GLY A 240 -10.80 12.32 -6.36
C GLY A 240 -11.31 13.00 -7.63
N GLU A 241 -11.76 14.24 -7.55
CA GLU A 241 -12.16 15.05 -8.69
C GLU A 241 -11.51 16.43 -8.59
N GLY A 242 -10.79 16.83 -9.64
CA GLY A 242 -10.03 18.07 -9.65
C GLY A 242 -9.33 18.31 -10.99
N PRO A 243 -8.55 19.36 -11.10
CA PRO A 243 -7.73 19.60 -12.30
C PRO A 243 -6.74 18.45 -12.52
N PRO A 244 -6.15 18.33 -13.74
CA PRO A 244 -5.10 17.35 -14.00
C PRO A 244 -3.95 17.44 -12.99
N GLY A 245 -3.60 16.31 -12.37
CA GLY A 245 -2.53 16.23 -11.38
C GLY A 245 -2.90 15.41 -10.16
N CYS A 246 -1.95 15.35 -9.23
CA CYS A 246 -2.07 14.65 -7.95
C CYS A 246 -1.14 15.31 -6.94
N ALA A 247 -1.60 15.51 -5.70
CA ALA A 247 -0.76 15.94 -4.59
C ALA A 247 -1.33 15.53 -3.24
N SER A 248 -0.46 15.50 -2.24
CA SER A 248 -0.87 15.26 -0.86
C SER A 248 -0.04 16.10 0.11
N TYR A 249 -0.66 16.41 1.25
CA TYR A 249 -0.08 17.20 2.32
C TYR A 249 -0.52 16.61 3.64
N ILE A 250 0.39 16.07 4.44
CA ILE A 250 0.12 15.55 5.77
C ILE A 250 0.96 16.35 6.75
N THR A 251 0.31 16.94 7.75
CA THR A 251 0.95 17.69 8.83
C THR A 251 0.75 16.97 10.15
N PHE A 252 1.84 16.61 10.81
CA PHE A 252 1.84 16.10 12.16
C PHE A 252 2.26 17.21 13.13
N PHE A 253 1.39 17.54 14.06
CA PHE A 253 1.62 18.54 15.11
C PHE A 253 2.09 17.81 16.37
N TYR A 254 3.38 17.89 16.67
CA TYR A 254 3.96 17.39 17.90
C TYR A 254 4.16 18.53 18.91
N SER A 255 4.35 18.20 20.18
CA SER A 255 4.55 19.21 21.24
C SER A 255 5.86 20.01 21.09
N LYS A 256 6.84 19.51 20.33
CA LYS A 256 8.15 20.17 20.11
C LYS A 256 8.45 20.47 18.65
N ALA A 257 7.68 19.88 17.70
CA ALA A 257 7.93 20.03 16.27
C ALA A 257 6.65 19.98 15.45
N ILE A 258 6.68 20.53 14.24
CA ILE A 258 5.71 20.29 13.19
C ILE A 258 6.41 19.59 12.05
N VAL A 259 5.88 18.44 11.63
CA VAL A 259 6.39 17.68 10.49
C VAL A 259 5.35 17.72 9.38
N ARG A 260 5.76 18.18 8.20
CA ARG A 260 4.97 18.11 6.96
C ARG A 260 5.61 17.11 6.03
N ILE A 261 4.81 16.24 5.42
CA ILE A 261 5.28 15.21 4.51
C ILE A 261 4.18 14.88 3.51
N ASP A 262 4.56 14.43 2.30
CA ASP A 262 3.56 13.88 1.39
C ASP A 262 3.29 12.39 1.67
N ALA A 263 2.18 11.89 1.14
CA ALA A 263 1.73 10.52 1.37
C ALA A 263 2.67 9.45 0.81
N TRP A 264 3.45 9.80 -0.21
CA TRP A 264 4.41 8.90 -0.87
C TRP A 264 5.82 9.01 -0.31
N GLY A 265 6.08 10.02 0.56
CA GLY A 265 7.39 10.26 1.14
C GLY A 265 8.41 10.85 0.17
N GLY A 266 7.95 11.58 -0.85
CA GLY A 266 8.83 12.25 -1.80
C GLY A 266 9.45 13.55 -1.26
N TRP A 267 8.82 14.15 -0.26
CA TRP A 267 9.37 15.32 0.42
C TRP A 267 8.96 15.39 1.89
N ARG A 268 9.76 16.11 2.67
CA ARG A 268 9.51 16.39 4.09
C ARG A 268 9.99 17.79 4.47
N GLU A 269 9.25 18.44 5.37
CA GLU A 269 9.64 19.66 6.07
C GLU A 269 9.49 19.47 7.58
N ILE A 270 10.49 19.84 8.36
CA ILE A 270 10.43 19.78 9.82
C ILE A 270 10.65 21.18 10.36
N SER A 271 9.81 21.59 11.32
CA SER A 271 9.96 22.87 12.05
C SER A 271 10.05 22.56 13.54
N VAL A 272 11.17 22.98 14.18
CA VAL A 272 11.37 22.84 15.62
C VAL A 272 11.41 24.23 16.24
N GLY A 273 10.48 24.51 17.13
CA GLY A 273 10.29 25.84 17.68
C GLY A 273 9.96 26.87 16.61
N ARG A 274 10.86 27.87 16.41
CA ARG A 274 10.71 28.91 15.38
C ARG A 274 11.61 28.67 14.16
N THR A 275 12.36 27.58 14.15
CA THR A 275 13.31 27.26 13.08
C THR A 275 12.70 26.16 12.17
N ALA A 276 12.64 26.43 10.88
CA ALA A 276 12.30 25.43 9.88
C ALA A 276 13.60 24.84 9.32
N GLU A 277 13.67 23.51 9.24
CA GLU A 277 14.71 22.82 8.48
C GLU A 277 14.45 23.03 6.97
N PRO A 278 15.48 23.01 6.12
CA PRO A 278 15.26 23.00 4.67
C PRO A 278 14.37 21.83 4.26
N ARG A 279 13.55 22.05 3.23
CA ARG A 279 12.78 20.96 2.64
C ARG A 279 13.70 19.88 2.12
N GLU A 280 13.48 18.66 2.58
CA GLU A 280 14.17 17.48 2.11
C GLU A 280 13.34 16.82 0.99
N GLU A 281 14.01 16.31 -0.02
CA GLU A 281 13.39 15.58 -1.11
C GLU A 281 14.05 14.20 -1.24
N ALA A 282 13.24 13.19 -1.58
CA ALA A 282 13.69 11.83 -1.86
C ALA A 282 13.04 11.33 -3.14
N GLU A 283 13.69 10.41 -3.81
CA GLU A 283 13.11 9.71 -4.94
C GLU A 283 11.92 8.86 -4.46
N ILE A 284 10.71 9.22 -4.91
CA ILE A 284 9.44 8.58 -4.47
C ILE A 284 9.41 7.09 -4.83
N LEU A 285 10.05 6.70 -5.91
CA LEU A 285 10.00 5.37 -6.48
C LEU A 285 11.39 4.72 -6.56
N GLY A 286 12.17 4.82 -5.50
CA GLY A 286 13.30 3.91 -5.39
C GLY A 286 12.82 2.51 -5.78
N ASN A 287 13.65 1.62 -6.26
CA ASN A 287 13.20 0.30 -6.69
C ASN A 287 12.55 -0.47 -5.51
N PRO A 288 11.20 -0.60 -5.45
CA PRO A 288 10.52 -1.17 -4.29
C PRO A 288 10.88 -2.65 -4.07
N MET A 289 11.33 -3.35 -5.11
CA MET A 289 11.87 -4.70 -4.98
C MET A 289 13.17 -4.72 -4.17
N LYS A 290 14.03 -3.70 -4.27
CA LYS A 290 15.22 -3.62 -3.42
C LYS A 290 14.87 -3.50 -1.94
N ASN A 291 13.84 -2.71 -1.63
CA ASN A 291 13.34 -2.59 -0.26
C ASN A 291 12.75 -3.91 0.23
N PHE A 292 11.95 -4.58 -0.62
CA PHE A 292 11.42 -5.91 -0.32
C PHE A 292 12.55 -6.90 -0.01
N LEU A 293 13.59 -6.96 -0.83
CA LEU A 293 14.75 -7.83 -0.61
C LEU A 293 15.49 -7.49 0.69
N ALA A 294 15.65 -6.20 1.01
CA ALA A 294 16.27 -5.76 2.26
C ALA A 294 15.45 -6.17 3.49
N ILE A 295 14.12 -6.07 3.41
CA ILE A 295 13.21 -6.55 4.47
C ILE A 295 13.31 -8.06 4.62
N ARG A 296 13.26 -8.79 3.51
CA ARG A 296 13.40 -10.25 3.47
C ARG A 296 14.70 -10.75 4.12
N GLU A 297 15.79 -10.01 3.95
CA GLU A 297 17.10 -10.29 4.52
C GLU A 297 17.27 -9.77 5.97
N GLY A 298 16.24 -9.17 6.55
CA GLY A 298 16.29 -8.58 7.89
C GLY A 298 17.16 -7.32 8.00
N LYS A 299 17.52 -6.70 6.86
CA LYS A 299 18.33 -5.46 6.80
C LYS A 299 17.49 -4.19 6.92
N MET A 300 16.18 -4.30 6.76
CA MET A 300 15.22 -3.19 6.82
C MET A 300 13.98 -3.62 7.60
N GLU A 301 13.39 -2.70 8.38
CA GLU A 301 12.12 -2.94 9.07
C GLU A 301 10.97 -3.11 8.06
N ASN A 302 10.07 -4.06 8.31
CA ASN A 302 8.89 -4.27 7.48
C ASN A 302 7.78 -3.28 7.84
N SER A 303 7.80 -2.11 7.24
CA SER A 303 6.75 -1.09 7.38
C SER A 303 5.47 -1.40 6.60
N GLY A 304 5.51 -2.36 5.68
CA GLY A 304 4.37 -2.88 4.92
C GLY A 304 3.87 -4.24 5.44
N SER A 305 4.03 -4.52 6.74
CA SER A 305 3.65 -5.80 7.34
C SER A 305 2.14 -6.04 7.35
N VAL A 306 1.74 -7.29 7.55
CA VAL A 306 0.32 -7.66 7.62
C VAL A 306 -0.40 -7.02 8.82
N GLU A 307 0.32 -6.72 9.91
CA GLU A 307 -0.23 -5.99 11.06
C GLU A 307 -0.53 -4.54 10.69
N MET A 308 0.33 -3.90 9.88
CA MET A 308 0.06 -2.56 9.35
C MET A 308 -1.14 -2.59 8.39
N GLY A 309 -1.24 -3.62 7.56
CA GLY A 309 -2.40 -3.88 6.71
C GLY A 309 -3.70 -4.08 7.50
N LEU A 310 -3.66 -4.77 8.63
CA LEU A 310 -4.81 -4.92 9.53
C LEU A 310 -5.22 -3.58 10.17
N ARG A 311 -4.25 -2.78 10.61
CA ARG A 311 -4.51 -1.43 11.15
C ARG A 311 -5.21 -0.55 10.11
N PHE A 312 -4.73 -0.60 8.87
CA PHE A 312 -5.35 0.10 7.75
C PHE A 312 -6.78 -0.40 7.47
N ALA A 313 -7.00 -1.71 7.42
CA ALA A 313 -8.32 -2.31 7.17
C ALA A 313 -9.33 -1.93 8.26
N ARG A 314 -8.93 -1.92 9.53
CA ARG A 314 -9.79 -1.47 10.65
C ARG A 314 -10.20 -0.01 10.52
N LEU A 315 -9.27 0.86 10.14
CA LEU A 315 -9.58 2.27 9.88
C LEU A 315 -10.56 2.40 8.72
N TRP A 316 -10.33 1.68 7.62
CA TRP A 316 -11.19 1.72 6.45
C TRP A 316 -12.61 1.18 6.71
N ASP A 317 -12.73 0.06 7.39
CA ASP A 317 -14.05 -0.52 7.75
C ASP A 317 -14.85 0.46 8.63
N ALA A 318 -14.21 1.10 9.62
CA ALA A 318 -14.85 2.09 10.47
C ALA A 318 -15.23 3.39 9.71
N ILE A 319 -14.43 3.82 8.73
CA ILE A 319 -14.77 4.95 7.85
C ILE A 319 -16.02 4.64 7.03
N LYS A 320 -16.09 3.44 6.42
CA LYS A 320 -17.27 3.00 5.66
C LYS A 320 -18.53 2.94 6.53
N GLU A 321 -18.41 2.33 7.71
CA GLU A 321 -19.52 2.22 8.66
C GLU A 321 -20.03 3.60 9.09
N SER A 322 -19.13 4.51 9.44
CA SER A 322 -19.50 5.88 9.83
C SER A 322 -20.18 6.64 8.69
N ALA A 323 -19.65 6.56 7.48
CA ALA A 323 -20.23 7.23 6.32
C ALA A 323 -21.61 6.66 5.97
N ALA A 324 -21.83 5.34 6.08
CA ALA A 324 -23.14 4.71 5.92
C ALA A 324 -24.16 5.13 6.99
N ALA A 325 -23.69 5.55 8.17
CA ALA A 325 -24.48 6.04 9.30
C ALA A 325 -24.51 7.59 9.40
N ASP A 326 -24.36 8.28 8.26
CA ASP A 326 -24.38 9.75 8.14
C ASP A 326 -23.42 10.47 9.12
N GLY A 327 -22.18 9.96 9.21
CA GLY A 327 -21.12 10.55 10.02
C GLY A 327 -21.18 10.19 11.52
N ALA A 328 -22.02 9.24 11.91
CA ALA A 328 -22.05 8.75 13.29
C ALA A 328 -20.67 8.25 13.72
N SER A 329 -20.28 8.53 14.96
CA SER A 329 -18.98 8.09 15.49
C SER A 329 -18.93 6.56 15.65
N VAL A 330 -17.94 5.94 15.02
CA VAL A 330 -17.69 4.50 15.11
C VAL A 330 -16.43 4.26 15.93
N ARG A 331 -16.50 3.38 16.92
CA ARG A 331 -15.33 2.93 17.70
C ARG A 331 -14.58 1.83 16.97
N ILE A 332 -13.26 1.96 16.94
CA ILE A 332 -12.35 0.93 16.38
C ILE A 332 -11.90 0.02 17.51
N VAL A 333 -12.53 -1.14 17.59
CA VAL A 333 -12.21 -2.16 18.61
C VAL A 333 -11.02 -3.00 18.14
N ALA A 334 -9.98 -3.10 18.96
CA ALA A 334 -8.96 -4.15 18.79
C ALA A 334 -9.58 -5.46 19.31
N GLN A 335 -9.85 -6.38 18.39
CA GLN A 335 -10.14 -7.77 18.78
C GLN A 335 -8.87 -8.48 19.19
#